data_81f2c3ac5be30e83a0b2b66fa798eb7d
#
_entry.id   81f2c3ac5be30e83a0b2b66fa798eb7d
#
_cell.length_a   1.000
_cell.length_b   1.000
_cell.length_c   1.000
_cell.angle_alpha   90.00
_cell.angle_beta   90.00
_cell.angle_gamma   90.00
#
_symmetry.space_group_name_H-M   'P 1'
#
loop_
_entity.id
_entity.type
_entity.pdbx_description
1 polymer ?
#
loop_
_entity_poly.entity_id
_entity_poly.type
_entity_poly.pdbx_seq_one_letter_code
_entity_poly.pdbx_strand_id
1 'polypeptide(L)'
;VIGQPDFESNEANVAGISQHPTAQSLHWPYGVFSDGEHLWIADTGNRRVLFFEAIPTSNYAAADKVLGKPSFEERDYDHNDPIWPYSVKVSPDGALAITDTQYYRVLLWQDWKQAFSSKADVIIGQASFDGNGQNQYGWFPQANTLNWCYDSCFYKDGLWVADTGNSRILWFEQLPSEHNTPADNLIGQKNFTTGSENKDTIWTTEESLYWPFQVSIEGQTMVAADTGNHRIVINQLAR
;
A
#
# COMPACT_ATOMS: atom_id res chain seq x y z
N VAL A 1 -17.47 -13.97 -7.93
CA VAL A 1 -16.36 -13.18 -8.47
C VAL A 1 -16.70 -11.69 -8.38
N ILE A 2 -15.71 -10.83 -8.14
CA ILE A 2 -15.83 -9.38 -8.12
C ILE A 2 -15.04 -8.82 -9.32
N GLY A 3 -15.55 -7.74 -9.93
CA GLY A 3 -14.92 -7.08 -11.06
C GLY A 3 -15.26 -7.67 -12.43
N GLN A 4 -15.87 -8.86 -12.44
CA GLN A 4 -16.28 -9.56 -13.66
C GLN A 4 -17.70 -10.15 -13.48
N PRO A 5 -18.50 -10.26 -14.55
CA PRO A 5 -19.87 -10.82 -14.45
C PRO A 5 -19.87 -12.31 -14.08
N ASP A 6 -18.83 -13.06 -14.44
CA ASP A 6 -18.69 -14.49 -14.24
C ASP A 6 -17.21 -14.90 -14.09
N PHE A 7 -16.94 -16.20 -13.94
CA PHE A 7 -15.59 -16.75 -13.81
C PHE A 7 -14.85 -16.95 -15.14
N GLU A 8 -15.51 -16.74 -16.27
CA GLU A 8 -14.94 -16.92 -17.60
C GLU A 8 -14.47 -15.57 -18.20
N SER A 9 -15.07 -14.46 -17.77
CA SER A 9 -14.75 -13.10 -18.21
C SER A 9 -13.45 -12.59 -17.54
N ASN A 10 -12.59 -11.90 -18.32
CA ASN A 10 -11.28 -11.45 -17.84
C ASN A 10 -10.81 -10.10 -18.42
N GLU A 11 -11.66 -9.36 -19.12
CA GLU A 11 -11.30 -8.07 -19.70
C GLU A 11 -11.27 -6.96 -18.64
N ALA A 12 -10.29 -6.04 -18.76
CA ALA A 12 -10.24 -4.84 -17.92
C ALA A 12 -11.56 -4.06 -18.04
N ASN A 13 -12.11 -3.60 -16.93
CA ASN A 13 -13.40 -2.90 -16.88
C ASN A 13 -14.52 -3.64 -17.63
N VAL A 14 -14.48 -4.99 -17.63
CA VAL A 14 -15.44 -5.93 -18.23
C VAL A 14 -15.39 -5.96 -19.77
N ALA A 15 -15.17 -4.84 -20.42
CA ALA A 15 -15.23 -4.75 -21.90
C ALA A 15 -13.97 -4.10 -22.51
N GLY A 16 -12.88 -4.06 -21.77
CA GLY A 16 -11.58 -3.59 -22.23
C GLY A 16 -11.10 -2.29 -21.57
N ILE A 17 -9.80 -2.05 -21.65
CA ILE A 17 -9.11 -0.92 -21.02
C ILE A 17 -9.65 0.46 -21.46
N SER A 18 -10.28 0.57 -22.64
CA SER A 18 -10.87 1.80 -23.14
C SER A 18 -12.20 2.15 -22.49
N GLN A 19 -12.82 1.23 -21.78
CA GLN A 19 -14.11 1.46 -21.14
C GLN A 19 -13.94 2.27 -19.84
N HIS A 20 -14.97 3.06 -19.54
CA HIS A 20 -15.06 3.71 -18.24
C HIS A 20 -15.23 2.67 -17.13
N PRO A 21 -14.58 2.84 -15.99
CA PRO A 21 -14.83 2.00 -14.84
C PRO A 21 -16.24 2.20 -14.30
N THR A 22 -16.74 1.24 -13.54
CA THR A 22 -18.02 1.30 -12.84
C THR A 22 -17.85 0.82 -11.40
N ALA A 23 -18.90 0.88 -10.59
CA ALA A 23 -18.86 0.30 -9.24
C ALA A 23 -18.65 -1.22 -9.23
N GLN A 24 -18.85 -1.91 -10.36
CA GLN A 24 -18.77 -3.37 -10.48
C GLN A 24 -17.52 -3.86 -11.22
N SER A 25 -16.75 -2.95 -11.84
CA SER A 25 -15.62 -3.32 -12.69
C SER A 25 -14.27 -3.08 -12.02
N LEU A 26 -13.25 -3.81 -12.44
CA LEU A 26 -11.86 -3.65 -12.00
C LEU A 26 -10.92 -3.57 -13.20
N HIS A 27 -9.80 -2.88 -12.99
CA HIS A 27 -8.68 -2.88 -13.91
C HIS A 27 -7.38 -3.08 -13.12
N TRP A 28 -6.74 -4.24 -13.32
CA TRP A 28 -5.47 -4.56 -12.70
C TRP A 28 -5.50 -4.36 -11.17
N PRO A 29 -6.43 -5.01 -10.43
CA PRO A 29 -6.46 -4.93 -8.97
C PRO A 29 -5.19 -5.55 -8.39
N TYR A 30 -4.56 -4.88 -7.42
CA TYR A 30 -3.31 -5.33 -6.84
C TYR A 30 -3.46 -5.75 -5.39
N GLY A 31 -4.01 -4.89 -4.56
CA GLY A 31 -4.20 -5.12 -3.13
C GLY A 31 -5.66 -5.41 -2.76
N VAL A 32 -5.84 -6.30 -1.81
CA VAL A 32 -7.14 -6.59 -1.20
C VAL A 32 -6.96 -6.68 0.31
N PHE A 33 -7.96 -6.20 1.05
CA PHE A 33 -8.03 -6.29 2.50
C PHE A 33 -9.47 -6.52 2.96
N SER A 34 -9.63 -7.31 4.01
CA SER A 34 -10.89 -7.46 4.72
C SER A 34 -10.63 -7.56 6.23
N ASP A 35 -11.48 -6.92 7.01
CA ASP A 35 -11.54 -7.05 8.46
C ASP A 35 -12.53 -8.16 8.92
N GLY A 36 -13.09 -8.90 7.97
CA GLY A 36 -14.10 -9.94 8.21
C GLY A 36 -15.54 -9.45 8.02
N GLU A 37 -15.77 -8.15 7.98
CA GLU A 37 -17.07 -7.51 7.71
C GLU A 37 -17.03 -6.76 6.38
N HIS A 38 -16.06 -5.87 6.23
CA HIS A 38 -15.86 -5.03 5.05
C HIS A 38 -14.86 -5.64 4.06
N LEU A 39 -14.91 -5.18 2.81
CA LEU A 39 -13.91 -5.52 1.78
C LEU A 39 -13.41 -4.24 1.12
N TRP A 40 -12.08 -4.16 0.98
CA TRP A 40 -11.36 -3.09 0.31
C TRP A 40 -10.55 -3.64 -0.84
N ILE A 41 -10.59 -2.99 -2.00
CA ILE A 41 -9.84 -3.41 -3.18
C ILE A 41 -9.06 -2.21 -3.75
N ALA A 42 -7.75 -2.33 -3.81
CA ALA A 42 -6.91 -1.40 -4.57
C ALA A 42 -7.07 -1.72 -6.06
N ASP A 43 -7.95 -0.97 -6.72
CA ASP A 43 -8.21 -1.04 -8.16
C ASP A 43 -7.18 -0.17 -8.90
N THR A 44 -5.94 -0.66 -8.88
CA THR A 44 -4.70 0.05 -9.22
C THR A 44 -4.73 0.64 -10.62
N GLY A 45 -5.19 -0.11 -11.61
CA GLY A 45 -5.26 0.34 -13.00
C GLY A 45 -6.28 1.47 -13.22
N ASN A 46 -7.30 1.58 -12.38
CA ASN A 46 -8.25 2.69 -12.36
C ASN A 46 -7.87 3.78 -11.35
N ARG A 47 -6.77 3.63 -10.62
CA ARG A 47 -6.25 4.62 -9.64
C ARG A 47 -7.27 4.98 -8.57
N ARG A 48 -7.86 3.95 -7.94
CA ARG A 48 -8.88 4.11 -6.92
C ARG A 48 -8.88 2.95 -5.93
N VAL A 49 -9.53 3.13 -4.80
CA VAL A 49 -9.88 2.04 -3.90
C VAL A 49 -11.39 1.87 -3.90
N LEU A 50 -11.86 0.65 -4.09
CA LEU A 50 -13.27 0.28 -3.94
C LEU A 50 -13.51 -0.27 -2.54
N PHE A 51 -14.63 0.13 -1.96
CA PHE A 51 -15.08 -0.28 -0.64
C PHE A 51 -16.45 -0.92 -0.70
N PHE A 52 -16.61 -2.03 0.00
CA PHE A 52 -17.86 -2.75 0.18
C PHE A 52 -18.20 -2.78 1.68
N GLU A 53 -19.39 -2.31 2.05
CA GLU A 53 -19.88 -2.30 3.44
C GLU A 53 -20.12 -3.70 4.01
N ALA A 54 -20.21 -4.71 3.14
CA ALA A 54 -20.26 -6.12 3.52
C ALA A 54 -19.52 -6.96 2.48
N ILE A 55 -18.93 -8.08 2.88
CA ILE A 55 -18.28 -9.00 1.94
C ILE A 55 -19.34 -9.53 0.96
N PRO A 56 -19.19 -9.27 -0.36
CA PRO A 56 -20.19 -9.67 -1.35
C PRO A 56 -20.37 -11.19 -1.44
N THR A 57 -21.62 -11.62 -1.51
CA THR A 57 -22.00 -13.04 -1.66
C THR A 57 -22.50 -13.40 -3.07
N SER A 58 -22.63 -12.40 -3.95
CA SER A 58 -23.02 -12.58 -5.36
C SER A 58 -21.90 -12.17 -6.30
N ASN A 59 -21.91 -12.76 -7.50
CA ASN A 59 -21.01 -12.32 -8.56
C ASN A 59 -21.34 -10.91 -9.02
N TYR A 60 -20.33 -10.18 -9.48
CA TYR A 60 -20.47 -8.86 -10.06
C TYR A 60 -21.17 -7.86 -9.13
N ALA A 61 -20.93 -7.98 -7.83
CA ALA A 61 -21.48 -7.03 -6.85
C ALA A 61 -20.88 -5.63 -7.08
N ALA A 62 -21.70 -4.60 -6.89
CA ALA A 62 -21.26 -3.21 -6.93
C ALA A 62 -20.61 -2.81 -5.61
N ALA A 63 -19.52 -2.05 -5.68
CA ALA A 63 -18.94 -1.39 -4.51
C ALA A 63 -19.89 -0.29 -3.99
N ASP A 64 -19.85 -0.06 -2.69
CA ASP A 64 -20.69 0.95 -2.02
C ASP A 64 -20.06 2.34 -2.07
N LYS A 65 -18.72 2.42 -1.99
CA LYS A 65 -17.98 3.69 -2.04
C LYS A 65 -16.69 3.56 -2.85
N VAL A 66 -16.22 4.70 -3.34
CA VAL A 66 -14.94 4.84 -4.03
C VAL A 66 -14.08 5.89 -3.34
N LEU A 67 -12.78 5.61 -3.22
CA LEU A 67 -11.80 6.56 -2.70
C LEU A 67 -10.76 6.86 -3.79
N GLY A 68 -10.30 8.11 -3.86
CA GLY A 68 -9.33 8.57 -4.86
C GLY A 68 -9.94 9.04 -6.18
N LYS A 69 -11.28 8.99 -6.28
CA LYS A 69 -12.05 9.48 -7.42
C LYS A 69 -13.35 10.13 -6.96
N PRO A 70 -13.85 11.15 -7.68
CA PRO A 70 -15.12 11.79 -7.34
C PRO A 70 -16.35 10.92 -7.65
N SER A 71 -16.23 9.94 -8.56
CA SER A 71 -17.28 8.96 -8.88
C SER A 71 -16.68 7.62 -9.33
N PHE A 72 -17.52 6.59 -9.42
CA PHE A 72 -17.11 5.28 -9.91
C PHE A 72 -16.70 5.27 -11.39
N GLU A 73 -17.27 6.16 -12.19
CA GLU A 73 -17.07 6.24 -13.64
C GLU A 73 -15.88 7.12 -14.02
N GLU A 74 -15.33 7.87 -13.05
CA GLU A 74 -14.20 8.75 -13.30
C GLU A 74 -12.93 7.95 -13.58
N ARG A 75 -12.34 8.20 -14.74
CA ARG A 75 -11.13 7.53 -15.20
C ARG A 75 -9.92 8.46 -15.23
N ASP A 76 -10.17 9.74 -15.45
CA ASP A 76 -9.10 10.69 -15.69
C ASP A 76 -8.21 10.88 -14.46
N TYR A 77 -6.99 11.29 -14.73
CA TYR A 77 -6.03 11.63 -13.70
C TYR A 77 -6.48 12.88 -12.94
N ASP A 78 -6.64 12.77 -11.65
CA ASP A 78 -6.87 13.94 -10.80
C ASP A 78 -5.54 14.61 -10.45
N HIS A 79 -5.33 15.83 -10.95
CA HIS A 79 -4.13 16.62 -10.65
C HIS A 79 -4.12 17.22 -9.25
N ASN A 80 -5.29 17.32 -8.60
CA ASN A 80 -5.42 17.96 -7.29
C ASN A 80 -5.20 16.99 -6.13
N ASP A 81 -5.58 15.72 -6.33
CA ASP A 81 -5.46 14.68 -5.31
C ASP A 81 -5.17 13.32 -5.95
N PRO A 82 -4.03 13.20 -6.64
CA PRO A 82 -3.69 11.98 -7.34
C PRO A 82 -3.42 10.84 -6.36
N ILE A 83 -3.92 9.65 -6.72
CA ILE A 83 -3.64 8.39 -6.01
C ILE A 83 -3.34 7.28 -7.01
N TRP A 84 -2.41 6.40 -6.66
CA TRP A 84 -2.14 5.17 -7.42
C TRP A 84 -1.89 4.01 -6.44
N PRO A 85 -2.97 3.46 -5.85
CA PRO A 85 -2.90 2.54 -4.74
C PRO A 85 -2.47 1.14 -5.18
N TYR A 86 -1.57 0.53 -4.43
CA TYR A 86 -1.18 -0.87 -4.59
C TYR A 86 -1.57 -1.73 -3.38
N SER A 87 -1.60 -1.15 -2.19
CA SER A 87 -2.06 -1.82 -0.98
C SER A 87 -3.02 -0.94 -0.21
N VAL A 88 -3.95 -1.58 0.47
CA VAL A 88 -4.89 -0.96 1.41
C VAL A 88 -4.95 -1.84 2.66
N LYS A 89 -4.87 -1.23 3.83
CA LYS A 89 -4.97 -1.90 5.14
C LYS A 89 -5.77 -1.04 6.11
N VAL A 90 -6.50 -1.70 6.98
CA VAL A 90 -7.20 -1.04 8.08
C VAL A 90 -6.75 -1.68 9.38
N SER A 91 -6.42 -0.85 10.38
CA SER A 91 -6.05 -1.31 11.71
C SER A 91 -7.29 -1.76 12.50
N PRO A 92 -7.14 -2.57 13.55
CA PRO A 92 -8.25 -2.92 14.45
C PRO A 92 -8.93 -1.68 15.08
N ASP A 93 -8.20 -0.59 15.27
CA ASP A 93 -8.70 0.67 15.85
C ASP A 93 -9.29 1.63 14.80
N GLY A 94 -9.30 1.22 13.53
CA GLY A 94 -9.96 1.95 12.44
C GLY A 94 -9.07 2.91 11.65
N ALA A 95 -7.76 2.94 11.88
CA ALA A 95 -6.86 3.70 11.00
C ALA A 95 -6.74 3.02 9.63
N LEU A 96 -6.68 3.82 8.55
CA LEU A 96 -6.55 3.35 7.16
C LEU A 96 -5.19 3.76 6.62
N ALA A 97 -4.46 2.81 6.05
CA ALA A 97 -3.24 3.05 5.29
C ALA A 97 -3.43 2.63 3.82
N ILE A 98 -3.10 3.53 2.89
CA ILE A 98 -3.04 3.25 1.47
C ILE A 98 -1.61 3.44 1.00
N THR A 99 -1.01 2.37 0.49
CA THR A 99 0.32 2.45 -0.11
C THR A 99 0.17 2.96 -1.55
N ASP A 100 0.55 4.22 -1.74
CA ASP A 100 0.45 4.97 -2.98
C ASP A 100 1.81 4.94 -3.71
N THR A 101 2.06 3.80 -4.34
CA THR A 101 3.39 3.36 -4.81
C THR A 101 4.00 4.30 -5.83
N GLN A 102 3.24 4.78 -6.81
CA GLN A 102 3.72 5.67 -7.87
C GLN A 102 4.06 7.08 -7.37
N TYR A 103 3.57 7.43 -6.18
CA TYR A 103 3.87 8.69 -5.50
C TYR A 103 4.86 8.50 -4.33
N TYR A 104 5.43 7.28 -4.19
CA TYR A 104 6.46 6.98 -3.20
C TYR A 104 6.04 7.39 -1.78
N ARG A 105 4.78 7.08 -1.40
CA ARG A 105 4.20 7.49 -0.12
C ARG A 105 3.19 6.47 0.40
N VAL A 106 2.92 6.57 1.69
CA VAL A 106 1.73 5.98 2.31
C VAL A 106 0.82 7.10 2.78
N LEU A 107 -0.44 7.03 2.40
CA LEU A 107 -1.51 7.91 2.85
C LEU A 107 -2.17 7.27 4.08
N LEU A 108 -2.32 8.05 5.16
CA LEU A 108 -2.82 7.57 6.43
C LEU A 108 -4.00 8.42 6.91
N TRP A 109 -5.11 7.78 7.23
CA TRP A 109 -6.25 8.37 7.94
C TRP A 109 -6.36 7.74 9.32
N GLN A 110 -6.62 8.55 10.36
CA GLN A 110 -6.82 8.06 11.72
C GLN A 110 -8.16 7.33 11.88
N ASP A 111 -9.14 7.65 11.03
CA ASP A 111 -10.43 6.98 10.92
C ASP A 111 -10.77 6.75 9.45
N TRP A 112 -10.85 5.48 9.04
CA TRP A 112 -11.14 5.10 7.66
C TRP A 112 -12.44 5.69 7.12
N LYS A 113 -13.42 5.97 7.97
CA LYS A 113 -14.71 6.54 7.57
C LYS A 113 -14.56 7.93 6.96
N GLN A 114 -13.55 8.68 7.38
CA GLN A 114 -13.26 10.02 6.88
C GLN A 114 -12.60 10.01 5.50
N ALA A 115 -12.00 8.90 5.09
CA ALA A 115 -11.27 8.80 3.83
C ALA A 115 -12.13 9.07 2.59
N PHE A 116 -13.46 8.90 2.68
CA PHE A 116 -14.39 9.19 1.58
C PHE A 116 -14.81 10.66 1.49
N SER A 117 -14.39 11.51 2.42
CA SER A 117 -14.79 12.92 2.49
C SER A 117 -13.65 13.89 2.77
N SER A 118 -12.47 13.39 3.15
CA SER A 118 -11.29 14.20 3.44
C SER A 118 -10.02 13.60 2.85
N LYS A 119 -9.02 14.45 2.64
CA LYS A 119 -7.65 14.01 2.37
C LYS A 119 -7.10 13.23 3.55
N ALA A 120 -6.02 12.48 3.30
CA ALA A 120 -5.29 11.80 4.36
C ALA A 120 -4.84 12.78 5.45
N ASP A 121 -4.90 12.34 6.71
CA ASP A 121 -4.42 13.13 7.85
C ASP A 121 -2.90 13.24 7.84
N VAL A 122 -2.22 12.18 7.41
CA VAL A 122 -0.76 12.09 7.41
C VAL A 122 -0.25 11.49 6.09
N ILE A 123 0.92 11.97 5.67
CA ILE A 123 1.70 11.42 4.56
C ILE A 123 3.03 10.90 5.09
N ILE A 124 3.34 9.64 4.78
CA ILE A 124 4.62 9.01 5.08
C ILE A 124 5.42 8.92 3.78
N GLY A 125 6.71 9.23 3.81
CA GLY A 125 7.61 9.09 2.66
C GLY A 125 7.76 10.34 1.78
N GLN A 126 6.85 11.32 1.93
CA GLN A 126 6.90 12.62 1.24
C GLN A 126 6.68 13.77 2.22
N ALA A 127 7.25 14.93 1.93
CA ALA A 127 7.16 16.11 2.78
C ALA A 127 5.78 16.81 2.70
N SER A 128 5.06 16.64 1.59
CA SER A 128 3.76 17.26 1.34
C SER A 128 2.93 16.44 0.35
N PHE A 129 1.66 16.80 0.17
CA PHE A 129 0.78 16.16 -0.83
C PHE A 129 1.28 16.32 -2.27
N ASP A 130 2.01 17.38 -2.58
CA ASP A 130 2.54 17.62 -3.91
C ASP A 130 3.84 16.84 -4.20
N GLY A 131 4.46 16.24 -3.16
CA GLY A 131 5.64 15.42 -3.28
C GLY A 131 5.34 14.11 -4.00
N ASN A 132 6.18 13.78 -5.02
CA ASN A 132 6.02 12.57 -5.82
C ASN A 132 7.36 12.00 -6.33
N GLY A 133 8.45 12.35 -5.66
CA GLY A 133 9.80 11.90 -6.04
C GLY A 133 10.29 10.74 -5.20
N GLN A 134 10.88 9.72 -5.84
CA GLN A 134 11.57 8.67 -5.10
C GLN A 134 12.59 9.30 -4.14
N ASN A 135 12.59 8.83 -2.89
CA ASN A 135 13.46 9.37 -1.84
C ASN A 135 13.39 10.90 -1.72
N GLN A 136 12.21 11.52 -1.99
CA GLN A 136 12.03 12.98 -2.00
C GLN A 136 13.04 13.67 -2.93
N TYR A 137 13.27 13.10 -4.12
CA TYR A 137 14.26 13.51 -5.12
C TYR A 137 15.73 13.40 -4.66
N GLY A 138 15.98 12.75 -3.51
CA GLY A 138 17.32 12.49 -3.01
C GLY A 138 17.99 11.30 -3.69
N TRP A 139 19.32 11.34 -3.80
CA TRP A 139 20.14 10.23 -4.31
C TRP A 139 20.15 9.02 -3.36
N PHE A 140 20.05 9.29 -2.06
CA PHE A 140 20.08 8.28 -1.02
C PHE A 140 18.80 8.31 -0.20
N PRO A 141 18.30 7.15 0.23
CA PRO A 141 17.16 7.11 1.15
C PRO A 141 17.51 7.76 2.50
N GLN A 142 16.48 8.14 3.24
CA GLN A 142 16.53 8.64 4.61
C GLN A 142 15.46 7.92 5.44
N ALA A 143 15.41 8.15 6.75
CA ALA A 143 14.41 7.54 7.62
C ALA A 143 12.96 7.95 7.27
N ASN A 144 12.78 9.09 6.63
CA ASN A 144 11.49 9.67 6.25
C ASN A 144 11.20 9.64 4.75
N THR A 145 11.92 8.82 3.97
CA THR A 145 11.73 8.72 2.51
C THR A 145 11.36 7.31 2.09
N LEU A 146 10.63 7.20 0.99
CA LEU A 146 10.23 5.94 0.37
C LEU A 146 10.61 5.89 -1.12
N ASN A 147 10.79 4.68 -1.62
CA ASN A 147 11.03 4.40 -3.02
C ASN A 147 10.29 3.12 -3.44
N TRP A 148 9.29 3.25 -4.35
CA TRP A 148 8.50 2.12 -4.81
C TRP A 148 8.00 1.24 -3.65
N CYS A 149 7.35 1.85 -2.64
CA CYS A 149 6.71 1.11 -1.57
C CYS A 149 5.50 0.35 -2.10
N TYR A 150 5.39 -0.96 -1.84
CA TYR A 150 4.32 -1.80 -2.39
C TYR A 150 3.31 -2.25 -1.36
N ASP A 151 3.69 -2.35 -0.10
CA ASP A 151 2.80 -2.83 0.94
C ASP A 151 3.08 -2.17 2.29
N SER A 152 2.09 -2.21 3.16
CA SER A 152 2.21 -1.81 4.56
C SER A 152 1.35 -2.74 5.42
N CYS A 153 1.67 -2.85 6.71
CA CYS A 153 0.81 -3.52 7.67
C CYS A 153 0.85 -2.83 9.02
N PHE A 154 -0.29 -2.80 9.70
CA PHE A 154 -0.37 -2.35 11.08
C PHE A 154 0.13 -3.44 12.02
N TYR A 155 0.85 -3.05 13.06
CA TYR A 155 1.27 -3.94 14.13
C TYR A 155 1.35 -3.19 15.44
N LYS A 156 0.61 -3.64 16.46
CA LYS A 156 0.43 -2.90 17.72
C LYS A 156 -0.05 -1.47 17.42
N ASP A 157 0.59 -0.49 18.02
CA ASP A 157 0.27 0.93 17.86
C ASP A 157 0.97 1.58 16.65
N GLY A 158 1.65 0.80 15.82
CA GLY A 158 2.54 1.29 14.75
C GLY A 158 2.24 0.76 13.36
N LEU A 159 3.12 1.10 12.44
CA LEU A 159 3.02 0.76 11.02
C LEU A 159 4.36 0.24 10.48
N TRP A 160 4.30 -0.81 9.66
CA TRP A 160 5.43 -1.33 8.91
C TRP A 160 5.20 -1.07 7.42
N VAL A 161 6.25 -0.69 6.70
CA VAL A 161 6.18 -0.34 5.27
C VAL A 161 7.27 -1.08 4.51
N ALA A 162 6.87 -1.85 3.50
CA ALA A 162 7.78 -2.45 2.54
C ALA A 162 8.27 -1.37 1.56
N ASP A 163 9.44 -0.80 1.84
CA ASP A 163 10.14 0.20 1.03
C ASP A 163 11.00 -0.52 -0.02
N THR A 164 10.29 -1.12 -0.99
CA THR A 164 10.79 -2.12 -1.94
C THR A 164 11.97 -1.61 -2.74
N GLY A 165 11.88 -0.42 -3.32
CA GLY A 165 12.93 0.15 -4.15
C GLY A 165 14.21 0.53 -3.39
N ASN A 166 14.14 0.59 -2.05
CA ASN A 166 15.30 0.74 -1.18
C ASN A 166 15.69 -0.59 -0.50
N SER A 167 15.10 -1.71 -0.91
CA SER A 167 15.41 -3.06 -0.41
C SER A 167 15.38 -3.16 1.12
N ARG A 168 14.35 -2.54 1.74
CA ARG A 168 14.20 -2.49 3.19
C ARG A 168 12.73 -2.51 3.61
N ILE A 169 12.50 -2.82 4.87
CA ILE A 169 11.22 -2.62 5.56
C ILE A 169 11.45 -1.57 6.64
N LEU A 170 10.66 -0.52 6.64
CA LEU A 170 10.66 0.52 7.66
C LEU A 170 9.63 0.20 8.74
N TRP A 171 9.93 0.57 9.97
CA TRP A 171 9.05 0.38 11.10
C TRP A 171 8.88 1.67 11.89
N PHE A 172 7.62 2.07 12.10
CA PHE A 172 7.17 3.16 12.96
C PHE A 172 6.57 2.52 14.22
N GLU A 173 7.15 2.77 15.39
CA GLU A 173 6.71 2.18 16.69
C GLU A 173 5.33 2.70 17.09
N GLN A 174 5.06 3.96 16.76
CA GLN A 174 3.75 4.60 16.92
C GLN A 174 3.24 5.05 15.55
N LEU A 175 1.93 5.03 15.37
CA LEU A 175 1.30 5.52 14.16
C LEU A 175 1.64 7.00 13.97
N PRO A 176 2.26 7.40 12.85
CA PRO A 176 2.61 8.80 12.62
C PRO A 176 1.41 9.74 12.71
N SER A 177 1.57 10.86 13.42
CA SER A 177 0.57 11.93 13.55
C SER A 177 0.94 13.19 12.77
N GLU A 178 2.16 13.24 12.20
CA GLU A 178 2.66 14.36 11.42
C GLU A 178 3.17 13.89 10.06
N HIS A 179 3.09 14.78 9.06
CA HIS A 179 3.66 14.48 7.75
C HIS A 179 5.17 14.25 7.85
N ASN A 180 5.67 13.36 6.99
CA ASN A 180 7.10 13.15 6.83
C ASN A 180 7.84 12.68 8.11
N THR A 181 7.11 12.08 9.04
CA THR A 181 7.69 11.47 10.24
C THR A 181 8.77 10.45 9.86
N PRO A 182 9.97 10.50 10.45
CA PRO A 182 10.99 9.49 10.22
C PRO A 182 10.60 8.15 10.87
N ALA A 183 10.96 7.05 10.22
CA ALA A 183 10.82 5.72 10.81
C ALA A 183 11.78 5.55 11.99
N ASP A 184 11.37 4.76 12.99
CA ASP A 184 12.16 4.47 14.18
C ASP A 184 13.22 3.40 13.91
N ASN A 185 12.87 2.40 13.09
CA ASN A 185 13.71 1.22 12.82
C ASN A 185 13.58 0.75 11.36
N LEU A 186 14.50 -0.14 10.98
CA LEU A 186 14.51 -0.76 9.65
C LEU A 186 15.04 -2.20 9.70
N ILE A 187 14.64 -2.98 8.69
CA ILE A 187 15.17 -4.30 8.38
C ILE A 187 15.65 -4.31 6.93
N GLY A 188 16.70 -5.08 6.62
CA GLY A 188 17.20 -5.30 5.26
C GLY A 188 18.38 -4.41 4.86
N GLN A 189 18.65 -3.33 5.60
CA GLN A 189 19.76 -2.40 5.35
C GLN A 189 20.63 -2.19 6.60
N LYS A 190 21.83 -1.58 6.39
CA LYS A 190 22.77 -1.26 7.48
C LYS A 190 22.32 -0.03 8.29
N ASN A 191 21.69 0.92 7.62
CA ASN A 191 21.21 2.18 8.18
C ASN A 191 20.18 2.82 7.23
N PHE A 192 19.61 3.95 7.62
CA PHE A 192 18.58 4.64 6.85
C PHE A 192 19.05 5.26 5.53
N THR A 193 20.36 5.43 5.34
CA THR A 193 20.92 6.07 4.13
C THR A 193 21.41 5.07 3.09
N THR A 194 21.22 3.77 3.31
CA THR A 194 21.54 2.70 2.36
C THR A 194 20.25 2.07 1.80
N GLY A 195 20.27 1.67 0.53
CA GLY A 195 19.11 1.12 -0.16
C GLY A 195 19.47 0.14 -1.29
N SER A 196 20.70 -0.35 -1.31
CA SER A 196 21.15 -1.32 -2.31
C SER A 196 20.65 -2.73 -2.00
N GLU A 197 20.49 -3.55 -3.03
CA GLU A 197 20.12 -4.96 -2.91
C GLU A 197 21.10 -5.71 -2.02
N ASN A 198 20.60 -6.51 -1.10
CA ASN A 198 21.39 -7.34 -0.20
C ASN A 198 22.52 -6.60 0.55
N LYS A 199 22.26 -5.33 0.98
CA LYS A 199 23.25 -4.51 1.66
C LYS A 199 24.52 -4.27 0.82
N ASP A 200 24.35 -4.09 -0.49
CA ASP A 200 25.42 -3.88 -1.47
C ASP A 200 26.33 -5.11 -1.67
N THR A 201 25.75 -6.30 -1.64
CA THR A 201 26.43 -7.57 -1.93
C THR A 201 25.63 -8.43 -2.88
N ILE A 202 26.30 -9.35 -3.58
CA ILE A 202 25.65 -10.37 -4.42
C ILE A 202 25.12 -11.56 -3.60
N TRP A 203 25.44 -11.63 -2.33
CA TRP A 203 25.07 -12.72 -1.45
C TRP A 203 23.94 -12.32 -0.51
N THR A 204 22.97 -13.20 -0.38
CA THR A 204 21.91 -13.05 0.63
C THR A 204 22.42 -13.44 2.01
N THR A 205 21.89 -12.77 3.04
CA THR A 205 22.10 -13.09 4.45
C THR A 205 20.76 -13.13 5.17
N GLU A 206 20.74 -13.53 6.44
CA GLU A 206 19.53 -13.49 7.28
C GLU A 206 19.00 -12.06 7.47
N GLU A 207 19.90 -11.07 7.42
CA GLU A 207 19.58 -9.66 7.67
C GLU A 207 19.43 -8.82 6.39
N SER A 208 19.63 -9.39 5.21
CA SER A 208 19.54 -8.66 3.94
C SER A 208 18.21 -8.89 3.23
N LEU A 209 17.77 -7.90 2.45
CA LEU A 209 16.60 -7.98 1.59
C LEU A 209 16.95 -7.48 0.18
N TYR A 210 16.19 -7.97 -0.79
CA TYR A 210 16.21 -7.51 -2.16
C TYR A 210 14.77 -7.42 -2.69
N TRP A 211 14.28 -6.18 -2.85
CA TRP A 211 12.93 -5.87 -3.28
C TRP A 211 11.85 -6.63 -2.48
N PRO A 212 11.70 -6.33 -1.19
CA PRO A 212 10.59 -6.88 -0.42
C PRO A 212 9.27 -6.24 -0.90
N PHE A 213 8.38 -7.06 -1.49
CA PHE A 213 7.11 -6.58 -2.03
C PHE A 213 5.98 -6.56 -1.02
N GLN A 214 6.02 -7.46 -0.04
CA GLN A 214 4.98 -7.58 0.97
C GLN A 214 5.56 -7.80 2.36
N VAL A 215 4.84 -7.29 3.35
CA VAL A 215 5.09 -7.54 4.77
C VAL A 215 3.77 -7.82 5.48
N SER A 216 3.76 -8.84 6.31
CA SER A 216 2.61 -9.19 7.16
C SER A 216 3.11 -9.61 8.53
N ILE A 217 2.36 -9.25 9.56
CA ILE A 217 2.70 -9.60 10.94
C ILE A 217 1.45 -10.18 11.62
N GLU A 218 1.62 -11.37 12.20
CA GLU A 218 0.60 -12.02 13.00
C GLU A 218 1.21 -12.46 14.34
N GLY A 219 0.64 -12.02 15.44
CA GLY A 219 1.22 -12.22 16.77
C GLY A 219 2.61 -11.60 16.89
N GLN A 220 3.65 -12.40 16.97
CA GLN A 220 5.06 -11.97 17.01
C GLN A 220 5.85 -12.44 15.78
N THR A 221 5.15 -12.97 14.77
CA THR A 221 5.79 -13.49 13.57
C THR A 221 5.64 -12.50 12.44
N MET A 222 6.74 -11.93 11.97
CA MET A 222 6.80 -11.15 10.75
C MET A 222 7.15 -12.05 9.58
N VAL A 223 6.43 -11.88 8.47
CA VAL A 223 6.66 -12.57 7.21
C VAL A 223 6.85 -11.53 6.12
N ALA A 224 7.92 -11.62 5.34
CA ALA A 224 8.20 -10.74 4.22
C ALA A 224 8.46 -11.53 2.94
N ALA A 225 7.87 -11.09 1.84
CA ALA A 225 8.18 -11.60 0.51
C ALA A 225 9.45 -10.91 -0.02
N ASP A 226 10.60 -11.54 0.17
CA ASP A 226 11.91 -11.08 -0.31
C ASP A 226 12.10 -11.49 -1.78
N THR A 227 11.33 -10.81 -2.64
CA THR A 227 11.03 -11.23 -4.00
C THR A 227 12.28 -11.30 -4.90
N GLY A 228 13.17 -10.32 -4.81
CA GLY A 228 14.41 -10.31 -5.57
C GLY A 228 15.37 -11.45 -5.21
N ASN A 229 15.23 -12.02 -4.02
CA ASN A 229 15.98 -13.18 -3.57
C ASN A 229 15.22 -14.51 -3.69
N HIS A 230 14.02 -14.51 -4.28
CA HIS A 230 13.19 -15.71 -4.48
C HIS A 230 12.91 -16.48 -3.19
N ARG A 231 12.67 -15.78 -2.05
CA ARG A 231 12.45 -16.40 -0.75
C ARG A 231 11.40 -15.66 0.09
N ILE A 232 10.91 -16.33 1.10
CA ILE A 232 10.12 -15.75 2.18
C ILE A 232 11.01 -15.66 3.43
N VAL A 233 11.10 -14.48 4.01
CA VAL A 233 11.79 -14.24 5.28
C VAL A 233 10.78 -14.30 6.40
N ILE A 234 11.09 -15.05 7.47
CA ILE A 234 10.24 -15.19 8.66
C ILE A 234 11.08 -14.82 9.86
N ASN A 235 10.67 -13.80 10.59
CA ASN A 235 11.35 -13.33 11.78
C ASN A 235 10.42 -13.33 12.99
N GLN A 236 10.98 -13.67 14.16
CA GLN A 236 10.29 -13.51 15.43
C GLN A 236 10.62 -12.12 16.00
N LEU A 237 9.59 -11.32 16.20
CA LEU A 237 9.75 -10.00 16.81
C LEU A 237 9.95 -10.13 18.32
N ALA A 238 10.85 -9.32 18.87
CA ALA A 238 11.06 -9.27 20.31
C ALA A 238 9.76 -8.82 21.02
N ARG A 239 9.60 -9.31 22.27
CA ARG A 239 8.44 -8.96 23.12
C ARG A 239 8.48 -7.51 23.56
#